data_1a739c8313653577c28077d1df0167c4
#
_entry.id   1a739c8313653577c28077d1df0167c4
#
_cell.length_a   1.000
_cell.length_b   1.000
_cell.length_c   1.000
_cell.angle_alpha   90.00
_cell.angle_beta   90.00
_cell.angle_gamma   90.00
#
_symmetry.space_group_name_H-M   'P 1'
#
loop_
_entity.id
_entity.type
_entity.pdbx_description
1 polymer ?
#
loop_
_entity_poly.entity_id
_entity_poly.type
_entity_poly.pdbx_seq_one_letter_code
_entity_poly.pdbx_strand_id
1 'polypeptide(L)'
;MPIHEKSLIRPENLVTHEQLTIDGVDVSGHWSTFINSRALTDYSEAMQDEIAALPGGEFIHRCWQCGSCTNACTINAINPDFNPRYWIYLIRMGFEDELLRDKDIIWQCVSCNKCTYACPRDVNPEGVMKATAHWLELKGHTEEKPSTVFDDVFSEEVFATGKIEDGRVLRGFFARTDQSLLQDWLVAMVRGLV
;
A
#
# COMPACT_ATOMS: atom_id res chain seq x y z
N MET A 1 11.75 -19.23 -2.62
CA MET A 1 10.52 -18.43 -2.57
C MET A 1 10.26 -17.94 -3.97
N PRO A 2 9.10 -18.15 -4.54
CA PRO A 2 8.79 -17.50 -5.80
C PRO A 2 8.68 -15.99 -5.50
N ILE A 3 9.61 -15.24 -6.02
CA ILE A 3 9.43 -13.79 -6.16
C ILE A 3 8.27 -13.68 -7.12
N HIS A 4 7.17 -13.07 -6.69
CA HIS A 4 6.02 -12.89 -7.57
C HIS A 4 6.49 -12.07 -8.78
N GLU A 5 6.47 -12.68 -9.95
CA GLU A 5 6.91 -12.06 -11.21
C GLU A 5 6.19 -10.73 -11.48
N LYS A 6 4.97 -10.57 -10.97
CA LYS A 6 4.17 -9.35 -11.15
C LYS A 6 4.67 -8.13 -10.37
N SER A 7 5.45 -8.31 -9.30
CA SER A 7 5.86 -7.19 -8.44
C SER A 7 7.22 -6.59 -8.77
N LEU A 8 8.04 -7.30 -9.54
CA LEU A 8 9.43 -6.88 -9.80
C LEU A 8 9.81 -6.82 -11.28
N ILE A 9 9.09 -7.49 -12.15
CA ILE A 9 9.40 -7.53 -13.57
C ILE A 9 8.17 -7.11 -14.36
N ARG A 10 8.17 -5.87 -14.82
CA ARG A 10 7.17 -5.42 -15.80
C ARG A 10 7.62 -5.87 -17.17
N PRO A 11 6.71 -6.34 -18.05
CA PRO A 11 7.05 -6.73 -19.42
C PRO A 11 7.80 -5.64 -20.18
N GLU A 12 7.47 -4.37 -19.92
CA GLU A 12 8.14 -3.21 -20.51
C GLU A 12 9.59 -3.01 -20.06
N ASN A 13 9.97 -3.63 -18.92
CA ASN A 13 11.34 -3.60 -18.38
C ASN A 13 12.17 -4.82 -18.77
N LEU A 14 11.61 -5.74 -19.57
CA LEU A 14 12.35 -6.85 -20.12
C LEU A 14 13.10 -6.39 -21.37
N VAL A 15 14.41 -6.33 -21.28
CA VAL A 15 15.25 -6.12 -22.45
C VAL A 15 15.61 -7.47 -23.06
N THR A 16 15.18 -7.69 -24.29
CA THR A 16 15.55 -8.89 -25.06
C THR A 16 16.72 -8.54 -25.95
N HIS A 17 17.83 -9.19 -25.75
CA HIS A 17 18.99 -9.10 -26.63
C HIS A 17 19.00 -10.30 -27.57
N GLU A 18 18.80 -10.05 -28.86
CA GLU A 18 18.81 -11.10 -29.88
C GLU A 18 20.22 -11.58 -30.19
N GLN A 19 21.22 -10.71 -30.09
CA GLN A 19 22.63 -11.02 -30.29
C GLN A 19 23.47 -10.18 -29.31
N LEU A 20 23.86 -10.76 -28.18
CA LEU A 20 24.75 -10.13 -27.23
C LEU A 20 25.92 -11.06 -26.92
N THR A 21 27.13 -10.62 -27.28
CA THR A 21 28.37 -11.36 -27.00
C THR A 21 29.24 -10.51 -26.09
N ILE A 22 29.61 -11.04 -24.93
CA ILE A 22 30.53 -10.40 -23.98
C ILE A 22 31.76 -11.31 -23.83
N ASP A 23 32.94 -10.77 -24.13
CA ASP A 23 34.21 -11.50 -24.06
C ASP A 23 34.22 -12.81 -24.86
N GLY A 24 33.50 -12.86 -26.00
CA GLY A 24 33.41 -14.04 -26.87
C GLY A 24 32.41 -15.07 -26.41
N VAL A 25 31.69 -14.85 -25.35
CA VAL A 25 30.62 -15.70 -24.83
C VAL A 25 29.28 -15.14 -25.29
N ASP A 26 28.44 -15.96 -25.93
CA ASP A 26 27.08 -15.58 -26.27
C ASP A 26 26.22 -15.57 -25.00
N VAL A 27 25.73 -14.39 -24.67
CA VAL A 27 24.86 -14.12 -23.53
C VAL A 27 23.50 -13.58 -24.00
N SER A 28 23.12 -13.89 -25.23
CA SER A 28 21.80 -13.55 -25.76
C SER A 28 20.67 -14.17 -24.95
N GLY A 29 19.54 -13.53 -24.89
CA GLY A 29 18.35 -14.02 -24.20
C GLY A 29 17.57 -12.96 -23.47
N HIS A 30 16.70 -13.41 -22.58
CA HIS A 30 15.91 -12.54 -21.73
C HIS A 30 16.69 -12.23 -20.44
N TRP A 31 17.14 -11.02 -20.33
CA TRP A 31 17.73 -10.54 -19.10
C TRP A 31 16.66 -9.79 -18.31
N SER A 32 16.30 -10.30 -17.14
CA SER A 32 15.64 -9.46 -16.15
C SER A 32 16.69 -8.48 -15.64
N THR A 33 16.81 -7.37 -16.32
CA THR A 33 17.63 -6.29 -15.80
C THR A 33 16.91 -5.72 -14.58
N PHE A 34 17.34 -6.11 -13.39
CA PHE A 34 17.10 -5.32 -12.18
C PHE A 34 17.73 -3.91 -12.27
N ILE A 35 18.35 -3.62 -13.36
CA ILE A 35 18.87 -2.31 -13.68
C ILE A 35 17.76 -1.57 -14.44
N ASN A 36 16.75 -1.15 -13.70
CA ASN A 36 16.07 0.05 -14.08
C ASN A 36 17.16 1.14 -13.99
N SER A 37 17.66 1.58 -15.12
CA SER A 37 18.58 2.71 -15.16
C SER A 37 17.80 3.94 -14.71
N ARG A 38 17.74 4.16 -13.38
CA ARG A 38 17.18 5.38 -12.82
C ARG A 38 18.26 6.43 -12.88
N ALA A 39 17.89 7.60 -13.36
CA ALA A 39 18.70 8.76 -13.11
C ALA A 39 18.82 8.96 -11.59
N LEU A 40 19.97 9.39 -11.10
CA LEU A 40 20.18 9.67 -9.66
C LEU A 40 19.21 10.74 -9.11
N THR A 41 18.48 11.42 -10.00
CA THR A 41 17.47 12.43 -9.71
C THR A 41 16.06 11.88 -9.51
N ASP A 42 15.83 10.59 -9.76
CA ASP A 42 14.50 9.97 -9.74
C ASP A 42 14.11 9.43 -8.36
N TYR A 43 14.80 9.84 -7.30
CA TYR A 43 14.48 9.44 -5.93
C TYR A 43 14.27 10.66 -5.02
N SER A 44 13.36 10.51 -4.07
CA SER A 44 13.10 11.50 -3.03
C SER A 44 13.98 11.22 -1.81
N GLU A 45 14.94 12.10 -1.54
CA GLU A 45 15.78 11.98 -0.33
C GLU A 45 14.97 12.17 0.96
N ALA A 46 13.92 12.98 0.90
CA ALA A 46 13.14 13.35 2.07
C ALA A 46 12.06 12.33 2.45
N MET A 47 11.57 11.52 1.51
CA MET A 47 10.40 10.66 1.73
C MET A 47 10.55 9.72 2.93
N GLN A 48 11.71 9.08 3.08
CA GLN A 48 11.95 8.19 4.21
C GLN A 48 11.87 8.93 5.55
N ASP A 49 12.50 10.10 5.62
CA ASP A 49 12.56 10.89 6.85
C ASP A 49 11.20 11.49 7.18
N GLU A 50 10.46 11.95 6.18
CA GLU A 50 9.09 12.45 6.36
C GLU A 50 8.17 11.35 6.92
N ILE A 51 8.22 10.13 6.37
CA ILE A 51 7.41 9.01 6.86
C ILE A 51 7.91 8.52 8.23
N ALA A 52 9.23 8.52 8.45
CA ALA A 52 9.80 8.15 9.75
C ALA A 52 9.44 9.14 10.88
N ALA A 53 9.13 10.39 10.54
CA ALA A 53 8.67 11.39 11.49
C ALA A 53 7.19 11.22 11.90
N LEU A 54 6.43 10.43 11.16
CA LEU A 54 5.03 10.14 11.46
C LEU A 54 4.88 8.96 12.43
N PRO A 55 3.81 8.96 13.26
CA PRO A 55 3.55 7.88 14.19
C PRO A 55 3.49 6.50 13.49
N GLY A 56 4.31 5.58 13.94
CA GLY A 56 4.42 4.23 13.39
C GLY A 56 5.52 4.04 12.35
N GLY A 57 6.10 5.12 11.81
CA GLY A 57 7.19 5.10 10.83
C GLY A 57 8.60 5.08 11.42
N GLU A 58 8.75 5.37 12.72
CA GLU A 58 10.01 5.72 13.40
C GLU A 58 11.14 4.71 13.18
N PHE A 59 10.81 3.44 13.02
CA PHE A 59 11.80 2.36 12.94
C PHE A 59 11.99 1.79 11.54
N ILE A 60 11.52 2.47 10.51
CA ILE A 60 11.60 1.99 9.12
C ILE A 60 13.04 1.68 8.68
N HIS A 61 14.02 2.45 9.20
CA HIS A 61 15.44 2.27 8.91
C HIS A 61 16.02 0.92 9.33
N ARG A 62 15.38 0.20 10.28
CA ARG A 62 15.81 -1.11 10.77
C ARG A 62 15.53 -2.26 9.80
N CYS A 63 14.77 -2.02 8.74
CA CYS A 63 14.31 -3.08 7.84
C CYS A 63 15.47 -3.73 7.07
N TRP A 64 15.56 -5.07 7.14
CA TRP A 64 16.52 -5.89 6.38
C TRP A 64 15.95 -6.48 5.10
N GLN A 65 14.73 -6.16 4.75
CA GLN A 65 14.08 -6.72 3.57
C GLN A 65 13.94 -8.26 3.58
N CYS A 66 13.82 -8.88 4.78
CA CYS A 66 13.75 -10.34 4.95
C CYS A 66 12.46 -10.99 4.44
N GLY A 67 11.38 -10.21 4.26
CA GLY A 67 10.10 -10.69 3.73
C GLY A 67 9.15 -11.30 4.78
N SER A 68 9.52 -11.40 6.06
CA SER A 68 8.66 -11.97 7.11
C SER A 68 7.31 -11.26 7.22
N CYS A 69 7.30 -9.93 7.06
CA CYS A 69 6.06 -9.13 7.08
C CYS A 69 5.10 -9.48 5.93
N THR A 70 5.62 -9.70 4.73
CA THR A 70 4.82 -10.10 3.56
C THR A 70 4.27 -11.51 3.73
N ASN A 71 5.11 -12.46 4.18
CA ASN A 71 4.67 -13.84 4.41
C ASN A 71 3.60 -13.97 5.49
N ALA A 72 3.63 -13.09 6.51
CA ALA A 72 2.65 -13.06 7.59
C ALA A 72 1.38 -12.28 7.24
N CYS A 73 1.39 -11.51 6.14
CA CYS A 73 0.31 -10.60 5.80
C CYS A 73 -0.94 -11.34 5.34
N THR A 74 -2.06 -11.09 6.01
CA THR A 74 -3.37 -11.67 5.65
C THR A 74 -3.85 -11.14 4.30
N ILE A 75 -3.62 -9.86 4.01
CA ILE A 75 -4.03 -9.25 2.74
C ILE A 75 -3.17 -9.75 1.59
N ASN A 76 -1.85 -9.85 1.78
CA ASN A 76 -0.97 -10.41 0.74
C ASN A 76 -1.35 -11.85 0.34
N ALA A 77 -1.89 -12.64 1.29
CA ALA A 77 -2.36 -13.98 1.00
C ALA A 77 -3.58 -14.01 0.05
N ILE A 78 -4.38 -12.95 0.03
CA ILE A 78 -5.58 -12.82 -0.80
C ILE A 78 -5.27 -12.00 -2.06
N ASN A 79 -4.58 -10.88 -1.88
CA ASN A 79 -4.14 -9.98 -2.95
C ASN A 79 -2.61 -9.83 -2.92
N PRO A 80 -1.87 -10.54 -3.78
CA PRO A 80 -0.41 -10.48 -3.83
C PRO A 80 0.17 -9.10 -4.17
N ASP A 81 -0.62 -8.21 -4.76
CA ASP A 81 -0.18 -6.84 -5.08
C ASP A 81 0.02 -6.02 -3.79
N PHE A 82 -0.67 -6.36 -2.69
CA PHE A 82 -0.41 -5.79 -1.39
C PHE A 82 0.80 -6.45 -0.73
N ASN A 83 1.96 -5.82 -0.83
CA ASN A 83 3.23 -6.37 -0.36
C ASN A 83 3.93 -5.42 0.63
N PRO A 84 3.81 -5.63 1.96
CA PRO A 84 4.42 -4.75 2.96
C PRO A 84 5.93 -4.57 2.81
N ARG A 85 6.66 -5.62 2.46
CA ARG A 85 8.09 -5.55 2.20
C ARG A 85 8.42 -4.62 1.04
N TYR A 86 7.64 -4.69 -0.04
CA TYR A 86 7.85 -3.86 -1.23
C TYR A 86 7.60 -2.39 -0.92
N TRP A 87 6.54 -2.05 -0.18
CA TRP A 87 6.26 -0.69 0.26
C TRP A 87 7.40 -0.11 1.09
N ILE A 88 7.89 -0.87 2.08
CA ILE A 88 9.04 -0.44 2.90
C ILE A 88 10.28 -0.27 2.02
N TYR A 89 10.47 -1.09 0.99
CA TYR A 89 11.56 -0.95 0.03
C TYR A 89 11.44 0.36 -0.75
N LEU A 90 10.27 0.67 -1.32
CA LEU A 90 10.05 1.91 -2.07
C LEU A 90 10.37 3.15 -1.21
N ILE A 91 9.87 3.17 0.02
CA ILE A 91 10.10 4.29 0.94
C ILE A 91 11.58 4.45 1.25
N ARG A 92 12.27 3.36 1.58
CA ARG A 92 13.69 3.41 1.94
C ARG A 92 14.61 3.77 0.77
N MET A 93 14.19 3.48 -0.43
CA MET A 93 14.92 3.83 -1.65
C MET A 93 14.51 5.20 -2.22
N GLY A 94 13.52 5.86 -1.62
CA GLY A 94 13.03 7.15 -2.09
C GLY A 94 12.27 7.07 -3.42
N PHE A 95 11.69 5.92 -3.76
CA PHE A 95 10.99 5.72 -5.03
C PHE A 95 9.54 6.25 -4.95
N GLU A 96 9.43 7.56 -4.90
CA GLU A 96 8.16 8.26 -4.71
C GLU A 96 7.19 8.02 -5.87
N ASP A 97 7.67 8.07 -7.11
CA ASP A 97 6.82 7.88 -8.29
C ASP A 97 6.16 6.49 -8.34
N GLU A 98 6.90 5.44 -7.97
CA GLU A 98 6.33 4.11 -7.88
C GLU A 98 5.34 3.97 -6.74
N LEU A 99 5.65 4.58 -5.61
CA LEU A 99 4.75 4.59 -4.46
C LEU A 99 3.45 5.30 -4.83
N LEU A 100 3.51 6.45 -5.47
CA LEU A 100 2.33 7.22 -5.90
C LEU A 100 1.50 6.50 -6.96
N ARG A 101 2.14 5.75 -7.86
CA ARG A 101 1.43 4.98 -8.88
C ARG A 101 0.56 3.89 -8.29
N ASP A 102 1.05 3.21 -7.24
CA ASP A 102 0.38 2.09 -6.62
C ASP A 102 -0.29 2.48 -5.27
N LYS A 103 -0.39 3.79 -4.97
CA LYS A 103 -0.84 4.36 -3.69
C LYS A 103 -2.15 3.77 -3.16
N ASP A 104 -3.09 3.46 -4.05
CA ASP A 104 -4.42 2.98 -3.70
C ASP A 104 -4.40 1.62 -2.99
N ILE A 105 -3.35 0.83 -3.23
CA ILE A 105 -3.21 -0.50 -2.64
C ILE A 105 -2.95 -0.40 -1.12
N ILE A 106 -2.31 0.69 -0.64
CA ILE A 106 -1.96 0.85 0.78
C ILE A 106 -3.17 0.78 1.70
N TRP A 107 -4.32 1.28 1.22
CA TRP A 107 -5.59 1.33 1.98
C TRP A 107 -6.22 -0.04 2.22
N GLN A 108 -5.71 -1.10 1.60
CA GLN A 108 -6.15 -2.47 1.85
C GLN A 108 -5.62 -3.03 3.17
N CYS A 109 -4.75 -2.30 3.88
CA CYS A 109 -4.24 -2.71 5.18
C CYS A 109 -5.36 -2.72 6.22
N VAL A 110 -5.65 -3.90 6.77
CA VAL A 110 -6.68 -4.08 7.82
C VAL A 110 -6.12 -3.99 9.23
N SER A 111 -4.92 -3.44 9.41
CA SER A 111 -4.30 -3.18 10.72
C SER A 111 -4.28 -4.38 11.68
N CYS A 112 -4.14 -5.60 11.15
CA CYS A 112 -4.18 -6.83 11.97
C CYS A 112 -2.89 -7.10 12.77
N ASN A 113 -1.83 -6.30 12.61
CA ASN A 113 -0.54 -6.37 13.31
C ASN A 113 0.29 -7.67 13.11
N LYS A 114 -0.15 -8.65 12.32
CA LYS A 114 0.62 -9.89 12.09
C LYS A 114 2.01 -9.63 11.55
N CYS A 115 2.17 -8.67 10.63
CA CYS A 115 3.46 -8.29 10.08
C CYS A 115 4.39 -7.67 11.13
N THR A 116 3.86 -6.93 12.09
CA THR A 116 4.58 -6.34 13.20
C THR A 116 5.12 -7.42 14.14
N TYR A 117 4.28 -8.37 14.54
CA TYR A 117 4.71 -9.50 15.37
C TYR A 117 5.70 -10.43 14.68
N ALA A 118 5.62 -10.56 13.36
CA ALA A 118 6.53 -11.39 12.58
C ALA A 118 7.88 -10.70 12.26
N CYS A 119 8.02 -9.41 12.57
CA CYS A 119 9.22 -8.66 12.22
C CYS A 119 10.38 -8.93 13.18
N PRO A 120 11.50 -9.54 12.74
CA PRO A 120 12.64 -9.84 13.63
C PRO A 120 13.47 -8.59 13.98
N ARG A 121 13.12 -7.43 13.43
CA ARG A 121 13.87 -6.18 13.59
C ARG A 121 13.05 -5.07 14.25
N ASP A 122 11.86 -5.37 14.74
CA ASP A 122 10.97 -4.40 15.37
C ASP A 122 10.77 -3.12 14.53
N VAL A 123 10.55 -3.32 13.23
CA VAL A 123 10.31 -2.21 12.27
C VAL A 123 8.91 -1.63 12.45
N ASN A 124 7.98 -2.39 13.02
CA ASN A 124 6.56 -2.08 13.04
C ASN A 124 5.95 -1.89 11.64
N PRO A 125 5.99 -2.92 10.75
CA PRO A 125 5.52 -2.75 9.37
C PRO A 125 4.07 -2.28 9.23
N GLU A 126 3.18 -2.64 10.15
CA GLU A 126 1.81 -2.13 10.16
C GLU A 126 1.79 -0.62 10.39
N GLY A 127 2.55 -0.14 11.39
CA GLY A 127 2.69 1.28 11.66
C GLY A 127 3.29 2.04 10.47
N VAL A 128 4.28 1.45 9.78
CA VAL A 128 4.84 2.04 8.55
C VAL A 128 3.77 2.18 7.47
N MET A 129 2.88 1.17 7.29
CA MET A 129 1.77 1.29 6.32
C MET A 129 0.83 2.44 6.69
N LYS A 130 0.49 2.60 7.96
CA LYS A 130 -0.34 3.73 8.44
C LYS A 130 0.36 5.07 8.27
N ALA A 131 1.63 5.16 8.64
CA ALA A 131 2.43 6.37 8.44
C ALA A 131 2.50 6.77 6.97
N THR A 132 2.63 5.78 6.07
CA THR A 132 2.63 6.02 4.62
C THR A 132 1.27 6.52 4.13
N ALA A 133 0.17 5.92 4.59
CA ALA A 133 -1.18 6.38 4.27
C ALA A 133 -1.39 7.83 4.73
N HIS A 134 -1.00 8.15 5.96
CA HIS A 134 -1.07 9.51 6.49
C HIS A 134 -0.17 10.49 5.72
N TRP A 135 1.03 10.07 5.31
CA TRP A 135 1.91 10.87 4.47
C TRP A 135 1.25 11.20 3.11
N LEU A 136 0.58 10.22 2.48
CA LEU A 136 -0.19 10.42 1.25
C LEU A 136 -1.33 11.42 1.44
N GLU A 137 -2.03 11.37 2.58
CA GLU A 137 -3.07 12.33 2.94
C GLU A 137 -2.51 13.75 3.07
N LEU A 138 -1.42 13.91 3.82
CA LEU A 138 -0.77 15.21 4.01
C LEU A 138 -0.26 15.82 2.71
N LYS A 139 0.15 15.00 1.75
CA LYS A 139 0.59 15.43 0.41
C LYS A 139 -0.59 15.65 -0.56
N GLY A 140 -1.83 15.37 -0.16
CA GLY A 140 -3.01 15.51 -1.01
C GLY A 140 -3.13 14.46 -2.11
N HIS A 141 -2.49 13.28 -1.93
CA HIS A 141 -2.52 12.19 -2.90
C HIS A 141 -3.66 11.19 -2.67
N THR A 142 -4.61 11.53 -1.82
CA THR A 142 -5.81 10.73 -1.57
C THR A 142 -6.91 11.09 -2.55
N GLU A 143 -7.57 10.06 -3.09
CA GLU A 143 -8.84 10.21 -3.78
C GLU A 143 -9.97 9.97 -2.79
N GLU A 144 -11.10 10.65 -2.98
CA GLU A 144 -12.31 10.36 -2.22
C GLU A 144 -12.81 8.96 -2.56
N LYS A 145 -12.50 8.02 -1.68
CA LYS A 145 -12.99 6.64 -1.74
C LYS A 145 -13.92 6.37 -0.56
N PRO A 146 -14.83 5.41 -0.66
CA PRO A 146 -15.72 5.09 0.46
C PRO A 146 -14.98 4.82 1.78
N SER A 147 -13.76 4.25 1.73
CA SER A 147 -12.93 4.02 2.92
C SER A 147 -12.44 5.32 3.56
N THR A 148 -11.93 6.27 2.76
CA THR A 148 -11.46 7.57 3.27
C THR A 148 -12.61 8.40 3.80
N VAL A 149 -13.74 8.42 3.09
CA VAL A 149 -14.97 9.10 3.54
C VAL A 149 -15.46 8.54 4.88
N PHE A 150 -15.37 7.22 5.10
CA PHE A 150 -15.76 6.63 6.38
C PHE A 150 -14.87 7.12 7.52
N ASP A 151 -13.55 7.12 7.33
CA ASP A 151 -12.59 7.55 8.32
C ASP A 151 -12.74 9.05 8.64
N ASP A 152 -13.02 9.89 7.65
CA ASP A 152 -13.30 11.32 7.84
C ASP A 152 -14.55 11.53 8.69
N VAL A 153 -15.67 10.90 8.32
CA VAL A 153 -16.93 11.03 9.07
C VAL A 153 -16.78 10.53 10.50
N PHE A 154 -16.06 9.42 10.68
CA PHE A 154 -15.78 8.86 11.99
C PHE A 154 -14.96 9.84 12.86
N SER A 155 -13.90 10.39 12.29
CA SER A 155 -13.02 11.34 12.97
C SER A 155 -13.77 12.63 13.33
N GLU A 156 -14.55 13.18 12.40
CA GLU A 156 -15.38 14.37 12.63
C GLU A 156 -16.36 14.17 13.80
N GLU A 157 -17.02 13.00 13.87
CA GLU A 157 -17.95 12.71 14.97
C GLU A 157 -17.22 12.65 16.32
N VAL A 158 -16.04 11.99 16.36
CA VAL A 158 -15.23 11.94 17.58
C VAL A 158 -14.78 13.34 18.01
N PHE A 159 -14.29 14.15 17.09
CA PHE A 159 -13.85 15.52 17.40
C PHE A 159 -15.02 16.42 17.84
N ALA A 160 -16.20 16.25 17.26
CA ALA A 160 -17.37 17.07 17.58
C ALA A 160 -18.02 16.70 18.91
N THR A 161 -18.06 15.43 19.27
CA THR A 161 -18.88 14.94 20.40
C THR A 161 -18.09 14.24 21.49
N GLY A 162 -16.81 13.93 21.25
CA GLY A 162 -15.94 13.15 22.15
C GLY A 162 -16.32 11.66 22.24
N LYS A 163 -17.27 11.20 21.46
CA LYS A 163 -17.74 9.81 21.41
C LYS A 163 -18.22 9.45 20.01
N ILE A 164 -18.37 8.15 19.77
CA ILE A 164 -18.91 7.63 18.52
C ILE A 164 -20.39 7.33 18.72
N GLU A 165 -21.21 7.80 17.80
CA GLU A 165 -22.60 7.42 17.67
C GLU A 165 -22.82 6.80 16.30
N ASP A 166 -22.93 5.45 16.26
CA ASP A 166 -22.98 4.66 15.04
C ASP A 166 -23.99 5.19 14.01
N GLY A 167 -25.16 5.59 14.50
CA GLY A 167 -26.23 6.11 13.63
C GLY A 167 -25.86 7.43 12.93
N ARG A 168 -25.03 8.27 13.55
CA ARG A 168 -24.56 9.52 12.94
C ARG A 168 -23.44 9.25 11.95
N VAL A 169 -22.49 8.39 12.30
CA VAL A 169 -21.38 7.99 11.42
C VAL A 169 -21.95 7.37 10.13
N LEU A 170 -22.88 6.40 10.27
CA LEU A 170 -23.49 5.76 9.11
C LEU A 170 -24.26 6.77 8.24
N ARG A 171 -25.03 7.66 8.86
CA ARG A 171 -25.80 8.66 8.11
C ARG A 171 -24.88 9.63 7.37
N GLY A 172 -23.78 10.09 8.01
CA GLY A 172 -22.77 10.95 7.38
C GLY A 172 -22.06 10.27 6.23
N PHE A 173 -21.68 9.01 6.41
CA PHE A 173 -21.05 8.19 5.38
C PHE A 173 -21.94 8.00 4.15
N PHE A 174 -23.18 7.56 4.35
CA PHE A 174 -24.10 7.35 3.23
C PHE A 174 -24.48 8.65 2.53
N ALA A 175 -24.54 9.76 3.25
CA ALA A 175 -24.82 11.06 2.65
C ALA A 175 -23.68 11.56 1.73
N ARG A 176 -22.41 11.18 2.02
CA ARG A 176 -21.24 11.59 1.23
C ARG A 176 -20.90 10.63 0.10
N THR A 177 -21.28 9.37 0.23
CA THR A 177 -20.94 8.33 -0.77
C THR A 177 -22.05 8.07 -1.76
N ASP A 178 -23.19 8.79 -1.69
CA ASP A 178 -24.40 8.53 -2.47
C ASP A 178 -24.87 7.05 -2.45
N GLN A 179 -24.38 6.29 -1.45
CA GLN A 179 -24.80 4.91 -1.27
C GLN A 179 -26.13 4.87 -0.54
N SER A 180 -27.07 4.09 -1.05
CA SER A 180 -28.33 3.88 -0.38
C SER A 180 -28.12 3.04 0.89
N LEU A 181 -28.76 3.44 2.01
CA LEU A 181 -28.82 2.67 3.25
C LEU A 181 -29.43 1.27 3.04
N LEU A 182 -30.21 1.13 2.00
CA LEU A 182 -30.80 -0.12 1.55
C LEU A 182 -30.01 -0.61 0.33
N GLN A 183 -29.10 -1.54 0.57
CA GLN A 183 -28.44 -2.22 -0.56
C GLN A 183 -29.47 -2.93 -1.42
N ASP A 184 -29.27 -2.93 -2.74
CA ASP A 184 -30.21 -3.52 -3.71
C ASP A 184 -30.60 -4.97 -3.38
N TRP A 185 -29.71 -5.75 -2.76
CA TRP A 185 -30.00 -7.11 -2.32
C TRP A 185 -31.03 -7.17 -1.18
N LEU A 186 -31.01 -6.18 -0.25
CA LEU A 186 -31.99 -6.07 0.83
C LEU A 186 -33.37 -5.68 0.27
N VAL A 187 -33.38 -4.76 -0.68
CA VAL A 187 -34.60 -4.37 -1.40
C VAL A 187 -35.15 -5.55 -2.20
N ALA A 188 -34.29 -6.32 -2.87
CA ALA A 188 -34.68 -7.52 -3.61
C ALA A 188 -35.22 -8.62 -2.67
N MET A 189 -34.58 -8.80 -1.48
CA MET A 189 -35.04 -9.78 -0.49
C MET A 189 -36.41 -9.40 0.09
N VAL A 190 -36.66 -8.13 0.39
CA VAL A 190 -37.98 -7.67 0.88
C VAL A 190 -39.03 -7.77 -0.21
N ARG A 191 -38.72 -7.49 -1.48
CA ARG A 191 -39.62 -7.65 -2.62
C ARG A 191 -39.93 -9.11 -2.96
N GLY A 192 -39.01 -10.04 -2.61
CA GLY A 192 -39.21 -11.48 -2.81
C GLY A 192 -39.99 -12.17 -1.68
N LEU A 193 -40.27 -11.44 -0.59
CA LEU A 193 -41.08 -11.94 0.56
C LEU A 193 -42.54 -11.49 0.52
N VAL A 194 -42.94 -10.74 -0.51
CA VAL A 194 -44.29 -10.32 -0.81
C VAL A 194 -44.74 -10.99 -2.11
#